data_e40574d64f60413d1bf5eb5527e67432
#
_entry.id   e40574d64f60413d1bf5eb5527e67432
#
_cell.length_a   1.000
_cell.length_b   1.000
_cell.length_c   1.000
_cell.angle_alpha   90.00
_cell.angle_beta   90.00
_cell.angle_gamma   90.00
#
_symmetry.space_group_name_H-M   'P 1'
#
loop_
_entity.id
_entity.type
_entity.pdbx_description
1 polymer ?
#
loop_
_entity_poly.entity_id
_entity_poly.type
_entity_poly.pdbx_seq_one_letter_code
_entity_poly.pdbx_strand_id
1 'polypeptide(L)'
;MLFGKEVGKELEVFNDADSNLINLYRCIKYHCEELQKELNWLAISREQFFDNKSQLNARGLTDIQRAARYFHIIKVSFGADRKTFGTNKKNLTNSIEYLAEVQERLKNVVIENRDFESLIRVYDRPGALFYLDPPYHGTEKYYEGGFSHDDHIRLKTVLDGIKGKFILSYNDDEFIRDLYKDYHIEGISRNSNLTNKLNADTFDEVIIKNF
;
A
#
# COMPACT_ATOMS: atom_id res chain seq x y z
N MET A 1 4.11 -1.84 8.52
CA MET A 1 3.60 -2.60 9.68
C MET A 1 3.64 -4.12 9.48
N LEU A 2 2.93 -4.72 8.54
CA LEU A 2 2.82 -6.18 8.38
C LEU A 2 4.18 -6.90 8.37
N PHE A 3 5.13 -6.41 7.57
CA PHE A 3 6.47 -7.02 7.41
C PHE A 3 7.45 -6.74 8.57
N GLY A 4 7.15 -5.79 9.43
CA GLY A 4 7.95 -5.49 10.62
C GLY A 4 7.40 -6.12 11.91
N LYS A 5 6.28 -6.84 11.82
CA LYS A 5 5.66 -7.54 12.94
C LYS A 5 6.08 -9.01 12.92
N GLU A 6 6.39 -9.57 14.08
CA GLU A 6 6.57 -11.03 14.23
C GLU A 6 5.27 -11.77 13.92
N VAL A 7 5.39 -12.96 13.37
CA VAL A 7 4.25 -13.83 13.07
C VAL A 7 3.60 -14.29 14.38
N GLY A 8 2.39 -13.85 14.63
CA GLY A 8 1.58 -14.26 15.79
C GLY A 8 0.63 -15.43 15.48
N LYS A 9 -0.20 -15.75 16.45
CA LYS A 9 -1.29 -16.75 16.31
C LYS A 9 -2.60 -16.11 15.87
N GLU A 10 -2.66 -14.78 15.87
CA GLU A 10 -3.85 -14.01 15.52
C GLU A 10 -4.10 -14.02 14.02
N LEU A 11 -5.36 -13.87 13.64
CA LEU A 11 -5.73 -13.64 12.25
C LEU A 11 -5.13 -12.30 11.78
N GLU A 12 -4.35 -12.35 10.72
CA GLU A 12 -3.83 -11.16 10.04
C GLU A 12 -4.50 -11.03 8.68
N VAL A 13 -4.94 -9.82 8.37
CA VAL A 13 -5.59 -9.49 7.10
C VAL A 13 -4.85 -8.31 6.46
N PHE A 14 -4.50 -8.47 5.19
CA PHE A 14 -3.96 -7.40 4.36
C PHE A 14 -4.98 -7.04 3.29
N ASN A 15 -5.31 -5.78 3.18
CA ASN A 15 -6.29 -5.27 2.20
C ASN A 15 -5.77 -4.04 1.50
N ASP A 16 -6.09 -3.93 0.23
CA ASP A 16 -5.91 -2.73 -0.56
C ASP A 16 -7.00 -2.62 -1.63
N ALA A 17 -7.36 -1.41 -2.01
CA ALA A 17 -8.29 -1.16 -3.11
C ALA A 17 -7.64 -1.36 -4.49
N ASP A 18 -6.31 -1.19 -4.59
CA ASP A 18 -5.55 -1.44 -5.83
C ASP A 18 -5.49 -2.94 -6.13
N SER A 19 -6.30 -3.37 -7.09
CA SER A 19 -6.38 -4.78 -7.51
C SER A 19 -5.05 -5.31 -8.08
N ASN A 20 -4.19 -4.47 -8.64
CA ASN A 20 -2.87 -4.87 -9.13
C ASN A 20 -1.91 -5.15 -7.97
N LEU A 21 -1.96 -4.34 -6.92
CA LEU A 21 -1.19 -4.58 -5.69
C LEU A 21 -1.64 -5.88 -5.03
N ILE A 22 -2.94 -6.09 -4.90
CA ILE A 22 -3.48 -7.33 -4.32
C ILE A 22 -3.12 -8.54 -5.18
N ASN A 23 -3.21 -8.43 -6.50
CA ASN A 23 -2.78 -9.50 -7.41
C ASN A 23 -1.28 -9.83 -7.22
N LEU A 24 -0.43 -8.81 -7.08
CA LEU A 24 0.99 -9.01 -6.80
C LEU A 24 1.19 -9.82 -5.50
N TYR A 25 0.55 -9.43 -4.41
CA TYR A 25 0.68 -10.14 -3.14
C TYR A 25 0.12 -11.56 -3.17
N ARG A 26 -0.97 -11.81 -3.92
CA ARG A 26 -1.49 -13.17 -4.16
C ARG A 26 -0.48 -14.02 -4.94
N CYS A 27 0.12 -13.47 -6.00
CA CYS A 27 1.15 -14.17 -6.75
C CYS A 27 2.40 -14.45 -5.93
N ILE A 28 2.85 -13.50 -5.08
CA ILE A 28 3.96 -13.75 -4.15
C ILE A 28 3.59 -14.89 -3.19
N LYS A 29 2.39 -14.90 -2.64
CA LYS A 29 1.95 -15.91 -1.68
C LYS A 29 1.87 -17.32 -2.28
N TYR A 30 1.29 -17.45 -3.48
CA TYR A 30 0.90 -18.75 -4.04
C TYR A 30 1.77 -19.21 -5.22
N HIS A 31 2.47 -18.30 -5.91
CA HIS A 31 3.18 -18.52 -7.16
C HIS A 31 4.53 -17.79 -7.20
N CYS A 32 5.26 -17.79 -6.07
CA CYS A 32 6.48 -16.99 -5.92
C CYS A 32 7.56 -17.36 -6.96
N GLU A 33 7.81 -18.66 -7.14
CA GLU A 33 8.84 -19.13 -8.08
C GLU A 33 8.52 -18.75 -9.53
N GLU A 34 7.25 -18.90 -9.95
CA GLU A 34 6.81 -18.53 -11.29
C GLU A 34 6.88 -17.02 -11.49
N LEU A 35 6.54 -16.24 -10.47
CA LEU A 35 6.68 -14.79 -10.49
C LEU A 35 8.16 -14.38 -10.61
N GLN A 36 9.06 -15.00 -9.87
CA GLN A 36 10.51 -14.74 -9.94
C GLN A 36 11.05 -15.08 -11.34
N LYS A 37 10.62 -16.20 -11.94
CA LYS A 37 10.99 -16.58 -13.30
C LYS A 37 10.51 -15.53 -14.32
N GLU A 38 9.27 -15.09 -14.24
CA GLU A 38 8.71 -14.05 -15.14
C GLU A 38 9.46 -12.72 -14.98
N LEU A 39 9.81 -12.33 -13.74
CA LEU A 39 10.56 -11.10 -13.46
C LEU A 39 11.97 -11.11 -14.06
N ASN A 40 12.63 -12.26 -14.10
CA ASN A 40 13.98 -12.41 -14.66
C ASN A 40 14.02 -12.20 -16.19
N TRP A 41 12.89 -12.25 -16.89
CA TRP A 41 12.79 -11.93 -18.31
C TRP A 41 12.65 -10.43 -18.60
N LEU A 42 12.34 -9.60 -17.59
CA LEU A 42 12.07 -8.19 -17.78
C LEU A 42 13.36 -7.36 -17.72
N ALA A 43 13.68 -6.69 -18.82
CA ALA A 43 14.83 -5.79 -18.89
C ALA A 43 14.60 -4.49 -18.10
N ILE A 44 15.64 -3.98 -17.47
CA ILE A 44 15.61 -2.63 -16.87
C ILE A 44 15.87 -1.62 -17.99
N SER A 45 14.82 -1.21 -18.67
CA SER A 45 14.88 -0.21 -19.74
C SER A 45 13.66 0.72 -19.68
N ARG A 46 13.82 1.90 -20.25
CA ARG A 46 12.71 2.85 -20.38
C ARG A 46 11.60 2.30 -21.26
N GLU A 47 11.94 1.64 -22.36
CA GLU A 47 11.00 0.99 -23.27
C GLU A 47 10.18 -0.04 -22.52
N GLN A 48 10.83 -1.01 -21.85
CA GLN A 48 10.14 -2.04 -21.06
C GLN A 48 9.25 -1.45 -19.97
N PHE A 49 9.66 -0.34 -19.35
CA PHE A 49 8.85 0.34 -18.35
C PHE A 49 7.53 0.86 -18.93
N PHE A 50 7.57 1.54 -20.08
CA PHE A 50 6.35 2.06 -20.71
C PHE A 50 5.50 0.96 -21.34
N ASP A 51 6.11 -0.08 -21.89
CA ASP A 51 5.40 -1.26 -22.37
C ASP A 51 4.63 -1.94 -21.24
N ASN A 52 5.29 -2.16 -20.11
CA ASN A 52 4.64 -2.75 -18.94
C ASN A 52 3.46 -1.88 -18.45
N LYS A 53 3.61 -0.55 -18.45
CA LYS A 53 2.50 0.36 -18.09
C LYS A 53 1.32 0.23 -19.05
N SER A 54 1.56 0.19 -20.35
CA SER A 54 0.50 0.06 -21.36
C SER A 54 -0.21 -1.29 -21.27
N GLN A 55 0.50 -2.33 -20.86
CA GLN A 55 0.01 -3.70 -20.78
C GLN A 55 -0.75 -4.01 -19.49
N LEU A 56 -0.59 -3.24 -18.39
CA LEU A 56 -1.27 -3.55 -17.12
C LEU A 56 -2.78 -3.73 -17.25
N ASN A 57 -3.40 -2.98 -18.16
CA ASN A 57 -4.84 -3.05 -18.42
C ASN A 57 -5.19 -3.87 -19.66
N ALA A 58 -4.20 -4.50 -20.30
CA ALA A 58 -4.44 -5.33 -21.47
C ALA A 58 -5.12 -6.65 -21.09
N ARG A 59 -6.05 -7.10 -21.95
CA ARG A 59 -6.67 -8.42 -21.79
C ARG A 59 -5.67 -9.51 -22.21
N GLY A 60 -5.77 -10.68 -21.56
CA GLY A 60 -5.00 -11.87 -21.94
C GLY A 60 -3.70 -12.07 -21.15
N LEU A 61 -3.33 -11.16 -20.27
CA LEU A 61 -2.27 -11.44 -19.31
C LEU A 61 -2.74 -12.43 -18.25
N THR A 62 -1.87 -13.37 -17.90
CA THR A 62 -2.05 -14.17 -16.69
C THR A 62 -1.84 -13.29 -15.44
N ASP A 63 -2.34 -13.74 -14.29
CA ASP A 63 -2.14 -13.03 -13.02
C ASP A 63 -0.64 -12.87 -12.69
N ILE A 64 0.18 -13.88 -12.99
CA ILE A 64 1.64 -13.83 -12.79
C ILE A 64 2.28 -12.77 -13.69
N GLN A 65 1.92 -12.73 -14.97
CA GLN A 65 2.44 -11.73 -15.91
C GLN A 65 2.03 -10.32 -15.51
N ARG A 66 0.81 -10.12 -15.07
CA ARG A 66 0.31 -8.84 -14.56
C ARG A 66 1.06 -8.43 -13.30
N ALA A 67 1.27 -9.36 -12.35
CA ALA A 67 2.02 -9.12 -11.14
C ALA A 67 3.49 -8.75 -11.42
N ALA A 68 4.13 -9.44 -12.36
CA ALA A 68 5.52 -9.14 -12.73
C ALA A 68 5.65 -7.73 -13.32
N ARG A 69 4.74 -7.33 -14.22
CA ARG A 69 4.72 -5.98 -14.79
C ARG A 69 4.52 -4.91 -13.73
N TYR A 70 3.57 -5.13 -12.84
CA TYR A 70 3.28 -4.19 -11.74
C TYR A 70 4.48 -4.04 -10.80
N PHE A 71 5.10 -5.15 -10.37
CA PHE A 71 6.32 -5.13 -9.56
C PHE A 71 7.45 -4.39 -10.25
N HIS A 72 7.70 -4.69 -11.53
CA HIS A 72 8.74 -4.03 -12.32
C HIS A 72 8.51 -2.51 -12.36
N ILE A 73 7.29 -2.06 -12.68
CA ILE A 73 6.95 -0.64 -12.72
C ILE A 73 7.28 0.05 -11.39
N ILE A 74 6.86 -0.52 -10.25
CA ILE A 74 7.15 0.04 -8.93
C ILE A 74 8.65 0.15 -8.70
N LYS A 75 9.41 -0.90 -9.01
CA LYS A 75 10.84 -0.98 -8.69
C LYS A 75 11.71 -0.11 -9.57
N VAL A 76 11.35 0.12 -10.82
CA VAL A 76 12.15 0.92 -11.75
C VAL A 76 11.67 2.36 -11.90
N SER A 77 10.52 2.74 -11.34
CA SER A 77 10.07 4.12 -11.35
C SER A 77 10.89 5.01 -10.42
N PHE A 78 10.84 6.31 -10.65
CA PHE A 78 11.41 7.30 -9.74
C PHE A 78 10.54 7.40 -8.47
N GLY A 79 11.17 7.26 -7.31
CA GLY A 79 10.44 7.34 -6.02
C GLY A 79 9.25 6.39 -5.88
N ALA A 80 9.19 5.31 -6.66
CA ALA A 80 8.05 4.39 -6.73
C ALA A 80 6.72 5.07 -7.19
N ASP A 81 6.80 6.19 -7.92
CA ASP A 81 5.66 6.99 -8.40
C ASP A 81 4.81 6.28 -9.46
N ARG A 82 5.32 5.20 -10.05
CA ARG A 82 4.70 4.43 -11.14
C ARG A 82 4.45 5.25 -12.42
N LYS A 83 4.91 6.49 -12.48
CA LYS A 83 4.67 7.44 -13.59
C LYS A 83 5.90 7.65 -14.46
N THR A 84 7.06 7.79 -13.83
CA THR A 84 8.32 8.15 -14.49
C THR A 84 9.38 7.08 -14.30
N PHE A 85 10.12 6.77 -15.36
CA PHE A 85 11.23 5.83 -15.29
C PHE A 85 12.39 6.45 -14.49
N GLY A 86 12.84 5.76 -13.45
CA GLY A 86 13.97 6.19 -12.63
C GLY A 86 15.30 5.96 -13.32
N THR A 87 16.13 7.00 -13.40
CA THR A 87 17.45 6.96 -14.08
C THR A 87 18.60 6.47 -13.20
N ASN A 88 18.35 6.24 -11.90
CA ASN A 88 19.37 5.74 -10.98
C ASN A 88 19.65 4.25 -11.23
N LYS A 89 20.87 3.82 -10.86
CA LYS A 89 21.23 2.39 -10.94
C LYS A 89 20.21 1.56 -10.14
N LYS A 90 19.56 0.63 -10.83
CA LYS A 90 18.60 -0.30 -10.24
C LYS A 90 19.20 -1.70 -10.24
N ASN A 91 18.99 -2.42 -9.15
CA ASN A 91 19.26 -3.85 -9.07
C ASN A 91 17.99 -4.55 -8.64
N LEU A 92 17.37 -5.29 -9.55
CA LEU A 92 16.14 -6.03 -9.27
C LEU A 92 16.43 -7.39 -8.63
N THR A 93 17.63 -7.95 -8.80
CA THR A 93 17.97 -9.30 -8.33
C THR A 93 17.67 -9.48 -6.85
N ASN A 94 18.23 -8.64 -5.99
CA ASN A 94 17.98 -8.72 -4.55
C ASN A 94 16.50 -8.55 -4.20
N SER A 95 15.77 -7.69 -4.95
CA SER A 95 14.34 -7.50 -4.72
C SER A 95 13.52 -8.71 -5.15
N ILE A 96 13.95 -9.42 -6.21
CA ILE A 96 13.31 -10.66 -6.69
C ILE A 96 13.60 -11.80 -5.71
N GLU A 97 14.83 -11.93 -5.25
CA GLU A 97 15.23 -12.95 -4.24
C GLU A 97 14.48 -12.75 -2.93
N TYR A 98 14.29 -11.50 -2.48
CA TYR A 98 13.56 -11.16 -1.26
C TYR A 98 12.09 -11.57 -1.29
N LEU A 99 11.50 -11.84 -2.48
CA LEU A 99 10.10 -12.29 -2.58
C LEU A 99 9.85 -13.62 -1.85
N ALA A 100 10.87 -14.47 -1.73
CA ALA A 100 10.74 -15.72 -0.98
C ALA A 100 10.52 -15.47 0.53
N GLU A 101 11.19 -14.49 1.11
CA GLU A 101 10.97 -14.09 2.51
C GLU A 101 9.59 -13.48 2.70
N VAL A 102 9.14 -12.66 1.73
CA VAL A 102 7.79 -12.10 1.72
C VAL A 102 6.74 -13.21 1.64
N GLN A 103 6.96 -14.23 0.80
CA GLN A 103 6.09 -15.40 0.70
C GLN A 103 5.93 -16.09 2.06
N GLU A 104 7.04 -16.37 2.75
CA GLU A 104 7.01 -17.00 4.08
C GLU A 104 6.18 -16.16 5.07
N ARG A 105 6.38 -14.84 5.05
CA ARG A 105 5.64 -13.92 5.93
C ARG A 105 4.13 -13.92 5.64
N LEU A 106 3.74 -14.12 4.38
CA LEU A 106 2.34 -14.08 3.94
C LEU A 106 1.58 -15.40 4.15
N LYS A 107 2.24 -16.49 4.53
CA LYS A 107 1.62 -17.83 4.59
C LYS A 107 0.25 -17.86 5.27
N ASN A 108 0.15 -17.21 6.43
CA ASN A 108 -1.06 -17.19 7.25
C ASN A 108 -1.86 -15.90 7.13
N VAL A 109 -1.47 -14.97 6.26
CA VAL A 109 -2.16 -13.69 6.07
C VAL A 109 -3.31 -13.87 5.09
N VAL A 110 -4.51 -13.44 5.44
CA VAL A 110 -5.63 -13.33 4.50
C VAL A 110 -5.42 -12.10 3.63
N ILE A 111 -5.55 -12.26 2.31
CA ILE A 111 -5.37 -11.17 1.34
C ILE A 111 -6.72 -10.84 0.73
N GLU A 112 -7.22 -9.64 1.01
CA GLU A 112 -8.50 -9.11 0.55
C GLU A 112 -8.30 -7.99 -0.47
N ASN A 113 -9.30 -7.80 -1.33
CA ASN A 113 -9.40 -6.66 -2.22
C ASN A 113 -10.80 -6.08 -2.09
N ARG A 114 -11.00 -5.34 -1.03
CA ARG A 114 -12.32 -4.81 -0.66
C ARG A 114 -12.27 -3.32 -0.42
N ASP A 115 -13.42 -2.68 -0.58
CA ASP A 115 -13.68 -1.37 -0.01
C ASP A 115 -13.49 -1.40 1.52
N PHE A 116 -12.90 -0.34 2.07
CA PHE A 116 -12.54 -0.28 3.49
C PHE A 116 -13.73 -0.48 4.43
N GLU A 117 -14.91 0.08 4.10
CA GLU A 117 -16.12 -0.08 4.91
C GLU A 117 -16.57 -1.54 4.94
N SER A 118 -16.61 -2.19 3.78
CA SER A 118 -16.95 -3.61 3.66
C SER A 118 -15.95 -4.48 4.44
N LEU A 119 -14.66 -4.16 4.37
CA LEU A 119 -13.63 -4.86 5.12
C LEU A 119 -13.81 -4.71 6.63
N ILE A 120 -13.93 -3.48 7.12
CA ILE A 120 -14.09 -3.18 8.56
C ILE A 120 -15.31 -3.91 9.09
N ARG A 121 -16.46 -3.84 8.42
CA ARG A 121 -17.69 -4.53 8.84
C ARG A 121 -17.53 -6.05 8.99
N VAL A 122 -16.70 -6.68 8.16
CA VAL A 122 -16.45 -8.14 8.21
C VAL A 122 -15.54 -8.52 9.37
N TYR A 123 -14.52 -7.72 9.65
CA TYR A 123 -13.47 -8.06 10.60
C TYR A 123 -13.58 -7.36 11.96
N ASP A 124 -14.54 -6.44 12.13
CA ASP A 124 -14.73 -5.70 13.38
C ASP A 124 -15.26 -6.60 14.52
N ARG A 125 -14.49 -6.63 15.59
CA ARG A 125 -14.80 -7.35 16.84
C ARG A 125 -13.98 -6.75 17.99
N PRO A 126 -14.35 -6.96 19.27
CA PRO A 126 -13.69 -6.33 20.42
C PRO A 126 -12.18 -6.55 20.53
N GLY A 127 -11.63 -7.60 19.92
CA GLY A 127 -10.19 -7.87 19.92
C GLY A 127 -9.45 -7.43 18.65
N ALA A 128 -10.15 -6.86 17.66
CA ALA A 128 -9.54 -6.42 16.41
C ALA A 128 -8.71 -5.15 16.59
N LEU A 129 -7.61 -5.06 15.83
CA LEU A 129 -6.84 -3.83 15.65
C LEU A 129 -6.74 -3.55 14.16
N PHE A 130 -7.22 -2.40 13.74
CA PHE A 130 -7.11 -1.91 12.37
C PHE A 130 -5.99 -0.89 12.28
N TYR A 131 -5.05 -1.09 11.37
CA TYR A 131 -4.11 -0.07 10.93
C TYR A 131 -4.56 0.45 9.57
N LEU A 132 -4.82 1.73 9.48
CA LEU A 132 -5.42 2.40 8.32
C LEU A 132 -4.46 3.48 7.82
N ASP A 133 -4.18 3.44 6.52
CA ASP A 133 -3.31 4.41 5.82
C ASP A 133 -4.00 4.80 4.50
N PRO A 134 -5.11 5.56 4.58
CA PRO A 134 -5.86 5.96 3.39
C PRO A 134 -5.09 7.02 2.59
N PRO A 135 -5.52 7.33 1.36
CA PRO A 135 -5.03 8.50 0.64
C PRO A 135 -5.12 9.75 1.51
N TYR A 136 -4.06 10.55 1.53
CA TYR A 136 -4.02 11.76 2.34
C TYR A 136 -4.94 12.84 1.77
N HIS A 137 -5.59 13.59 2.64
CA HIS A 137 -6.49 14.67 2.24
C HIS A 137 -5.78 15.69 1.35
N GLY A 138 -6.42 16.05 0.23
CA GLY A 138 -5.86 16.92 -0.80
C GLY A 138 -4.90 16.24 -1.79
N THR A 139 -4.60 14.95 -1.60
CA THR A 139 -3.71 14.18 -2.50
C THR A 139 -4.42 13.02 -3.21
N GLU A 140 -5.73 12.88 -3.07
CA GLU A 140 -6.55 11.76 -3.52
C GLU A 140 -6.36 11.47 -5.02
N LYS A 141 -6.19 12.52 -5.82
CA LYS A 141 -5.95 12.44 -7.27
C LYS A 141 -4.70 11.64 -7.69
N TYR A 142 -3.80 11.39 -6.75
CA TYR A 142 -2.57 10.63 -7.02
C TYR A 142 -2.75 9.13 -6.81
N TYR A 143 -3.87 8.69 -6.22
CA TYR A 143 -4.16 7.30 -5.92
C TYR A 143 -5.14 6.71 -6.94
N GLU A 144 -4.76 5.55 -7.49
CA GLU A 144 -5.66 4.76 -8.32
C GLU A 144 -6.64 4.02 -7.39
N GLY A 145 -7.93 4.18 -7.59
CA GLY A 145 -8.93 3.52 -6.74
C GLY A 145 -10.10 4.42 -6.33
N GLY A 146 -10.03 5.72 -6.68
CA GLY A 146 -11.18 6.61 -6.58
C GLY A 146 -11.57 6.98 -5.16
N PHE A 147 -10.60 7.16 -4.26
CA PHE A 147 -10.88 7.72 -2.94
C PHE A 147 -11.22 9.21 -3.09
N SER A 148 -12.34 9.64 -2.54
CA SER A 148 -12.88 11.00 -2.68
C SER A 148 -12.87 11.73 -1.34
N HIS A 149 -13.16 13.04 -1.36
CA HIS A 149 -13.38 13.82 -0.14
C HIS A 149 -14.49 13.20 0.75
N ASP A 150 -15.58 12.71 0.15
CA ASP A 150 -16.66 12.08 0.90
C ASP A 150 -16.24 10.74 1.54
N ASP A 151 -15.22 10.08 1.00
CA ASP A 151 -14.69 8.84 1.58
C ASP A 151 -13.95 9.08 2.90
N HIS A 152 -13.36 10.27 3.12
CA HIS A 152 -12.80 10.63 4.43
C HIS A 152 -13.89 10.70 5.49
N ILE A 153 -15.04 11.32 5.16
CA ILE A 153 -16.21 11.42 6.04
C ILE A 153 -16.83 10.03 6.27
N ARG A 154 -16.96 9.24 5.21
CA ARG A 154 -17.44 7.85 5.28
C ARG A 154 -16.57 6.99 6.18
N LEU A 155 -15.24 7.11 6.04
CA LEU A 155 -14.29 6.38 6.90
C LEU A 155 -14.47 6.76 8.37
N LYS A 156 -14.55 8.06 8.68
CA LYS A 156 -14.83 8.54 10.05
C LYS A 156 -16.13 7.93 10.61
N THR A 157 -17.20 7.97 9.81
CA THR A 157 -18.51 7.40 10.21
C THR A 157 -18.42 5.92 10.53
N VAL A 158 -17.67 5.16 9.75
CA VAL A 158 -17.43 3.72 10.00
C VAL A 158 -16.65 3.52 11.30
N LEU A 159 -15.62 4.33 11.53
CA LEU A 159 -14.76 4.23 12.71
C LEU A 159 -15.48 4.68 14.00
N ASP A 160 -16.49 5.53 13.92
CA ASP A 160 -17.31 5.89 15.08
C ASP A 160 -18.12 4.70 15.65
N GLY A 161 -18.45 3.73 14.79
CA GLY A 161 -19.19 2.54 15.17
C GLY A 161 -18.35 1.30 15.47
N ILE A 162 -17.03 1.39 15.43
CA ILE A 162 -16.12 0.25 15.54
C ILE A 162 -16.09 -0.31 16.98
N LYS A 163 -16.08 -1.64 17.09
CA LYS A 163 -15.94 -2.36 18.38
C LYS A 163 -14.48 -2.61 18.75
N GLY A 164 -13.64 -2.72 17.74
CA GLY A 164 -12.22 -2.93 17.87
C GLY A 164 -11.45 -1.64 18.11
N LYS A 165 -10.15 -1.73 17.98
CA LYS A 165 -9.22 -0.60 18.05
C LYS A 165 -8.77 -0.21 16.66
N PHE A 166 -8.43 1.08 16.47
CA PHE A 166 -7.78 1.52 15.25
C PHE A 166 -6.60 2.45 15.50
N ILE A 167 -5.67 2.42 14.56
CA ILE A 167 -4.60 3.39 14.36
C ILE A 167 -4.74 3.87 12.92
N LEU A 168 -4.85 5.17 12.73
CA LEU A 168 -5.07 5.82 11.45
C LEU A 168 -3.99 6.88 11.23
N SER A 169 -3.30 6.83 10.08
CA SER A 169 -2.32 7.84 9.67
C SER A 169 -2.90 8.78 8.62
N TYR A 170 -2.60 10.07 8.77
CA TYR A 170 -2.97 11.13 7.82
C TYR A 170 -1.90 12.23 7.76
N ASN A 171 -1.96 13.05 6.70
CA ASN A 171 -1.29 14.36 6.73
C ASN A 171 -1.92 15.25 7.80
N ASP A 172 -1.10 16.11 8.39
CA ASP A 172 -1.56 17.08 9.38
C ASP A 172 -2.21 18.27 8.67
N ASP A 173 -3.53 18.30 8.62
CA ASP A 173 -4.29 19.42 8.11
C ASP A 173 -5.54 19.73 8.97
N GLU A 174 -6.09 20.94 8.79
CA GLU A 174 -7.20 21.44 9.60
C GLU A 174 -8.47 20.58 9.44
N PHE A 175 -8.77 20.13 8.22
CA PHE A 175 -9.93 19.28 7.96
C PHE A 175 -9.85 17.95 8.72
N ILE A 176 -8.70 17.29 8.66
CA ILE A 176 -8.49 16.01 9.35
C ILE A 176 -8.53 16.20 10.87
N ARG A 177 -7.90 17.26 11.40
CA ARG A 177 -7.95 17.55 12.83
C ARG A 177 -9.37 17.83 13.33
N ASP A 178 -10.17 18.57 12.59
CA ASP A 178 -11.59 18.84 12.97
C ASP A 178 -12.43 17.56 12.83
N LEU A 179 -12.25 16.80 11.74
CA LEU A 179 -13.00 15.56 11.50
C LEU A 179 -12.80 14.53 12.61
N TYR A 180 -11.58 14.43 13.16
CA TYR A 180 -11.20 13.44 14.17
C TYR A 180 -10.97 14.02 15.56
N LYS A 181 -11.45 15.24 15.86
CA LYS A 181 -11.22 15.96 17.13
C LYS A 181 -11.62 15.20 18.40
N ASP A 182 -12.56 14.27 18.30
CA ASP A 182 -13.03 13.46 19.43
C ASP A 182 -12.12 12.27 19.74
N TYR A 183 -11.06 12.06 18.94
CA TYR A 183 -10.09 10.99 19.10
C TYR A 183 -8.74 11.51 19.60
N HIS A 184 -7.89 10.59 20.01
CA HIS A 184 -6.52 10.95 20.37
C HIS A 184 -5.70 11.21 19.10
N ILE A 185 -5.21 12.43 18.92
CA ILE A 185 -4.41 12.88 17.77
C ILE A 185 -2.99 13.21 18.26
N GLU A 186 -2.00 12.54 17.66
CA GLU A 186 -0.58 12.75 17.93
C GLU A 186 0.12 13.20 16.65
N GLY A 187 0.75 14.38 16.68
CA GLY A 187 1.52 14.91 15.55
C GLY A 187 2.91 14.26 15.46
N ILE A 188 3.34 13.92 14.25
CA ILE A 188 4.66 13.38 13.95
C ILE A 188 5.27 14.16 12.79
N SER A 189 6.44 14.76 13.00
CA SER A 189 7.20 15.37 11.91
C SER A 189 8.21 14.39 11.34
N ARG A 190 8.17 14.17 10.02
CA ARG A 190 9.12 13.33 9.30
C ARG A 190 9.95 14.16 8.32
N ASN A 191 11.24 13.89 8.26
CA ASN A 191 12.09 14.43 7.21
C ASN A 191 11.81 13.72 5.88
N SER A 192 11.61 14.49 4.79
CA SER A 192 11.48 13.93 3.46
C SER A 192 12.79 13.24 3.03
N ASN A 193 12.71 11.97 2.66
CA ASN A 193 13.82 11.22 2.08
C ASN A 193 14.00 11.48 0.56
N LEU A 194 13.14 12.29 -0.05
CA LEU A 194 13.08 12.52 -1.50
C LEU A 194 13.79 13.80 -1.96
N THR A 195 14.09 14.71 -1.04
CA THR A 195 14.79 15.97 -1.33
C THR A 195 16.25 15.91 -0.91
N ASN A 196 17.12 16.53 -1.71
CA ASN A 196 18.55 16.70 -1.39
C ASN A 196 18.68 17.39 -0.01
N LYS A 197 19.66 16.95 0.79
CA LYS A 197 19.94 17.34 2.19
C LYS A 197 19.97 18.85 2.53
N LEU A 198 19.79 19.73 1.55
CA LEU A 198 19.85 21.19 1.73
C LEU A 198 18.48 21.87 1.86
N ASN A 199 17.36 21.17 1.50
CA ASN A 199 15.99 21.65 1.72
C ASN A 199 15.14 20.42 2.12
N ALA A 200 15.29 19.97 3.36
CA ALA A 200 14.45 18.94 3.92
C ALA A 200 13.06 19.53 4.18
N ASP A 201 12.14 19.35 3.24
CA ASP A 201 10.72 19.57 3.53
C ASP A 201 10.31 18.58 4.62
N THR A 202 9.85 19.09 5.74
CA THR A 202 9.24 18.29 6.80
C THR A 202 7.80 18.01 6.37
N PHE A 203 7.42 16.73 6.38
CA PHE A 203 6.02 16.35 6.25
C PHE A 203 5.47 16.14 7.66
N ASP A 204 4.47 16.93 7.99
CA ASP A 204 3.75 16.76 9.24
C ASP A 204 2.62 15.77 9.04
N GLU A 205 2.66 14.70 9.81
CA GLU A 205 1.66 13.63 9.82
C GLU A 205 0.97 13.60 11.18
N VAL A 206 -0.22 13.06 11.22
CA VAL A 206 -0.93 12.77 12.48
C VAL A 206 -1.25 11.28 12.57
N ILE A 207 -1.08 10.75 13.78
CA ILE A 207 -1.57 9.43 14.15
C ILE A 207 -2.81 9.60 15.01
N ILE A 208 -3.89 9.00 14.60
CA ILE A 208 -5.21 9.08 15.23
C ILE A 208 -5.58 7.69 15.75
N LYS A 209 -6.07 7.60 16.99
CA LYS A 209 -6.42 6.33 17.62
C LYS A 209 -7.59 6.47 18.58
N ASN A 210 -8.32 5.37 18.83
CA ASN A 210 -9.46 5.33 19.75
C ASN A 210 -9.15 4.70 21.10
N PHE A 211 -7.88 4.61 21.49
CA PHE A 211 -7.47 4.00 22.77
C PHE A 211 -6.26 4.71 23.35
#